data_acade0d151b5ee7feea4ae33142c11ed
#
_entry.id   acade0d151b5ee7feea4ae33142c11ed
#
_cell.length_a   1.000
_cell.length_b   1.000
_cell.length_c   1.000
_cell.angle_alpha   90.00
_cell.angle_beta   90.00
_cell.angle_gamma   90.00
#
_symmetry.space_group_name_H-M   'P 1'
#
loop_
_entity.id
_entity.type
_entity.pdbx_description
1 polymer ?
#
loop_
_entity_poly.entity_id
_entity_poly.type
_entity_poly.pdbx_seq_one_letter_code
_entity_poly.pdbx_strand_id
1 'polypeptide(L)'
;MGYLHIDNLYKAQEILAFRTCFALEKIHGTSAHVGWSGGAVTFFSGGESHERFVSLFNAPALATRFAERFTVDDRVTVCGEAYGGKCQHMSKTYGAALRFIAFDVQVGDSWLAVPQAAECVQFLGLEFVDYAEVSTDVAALDAE
;
A
#
# COMPACT_ATOMS: atom_id res chain seq x y z
N MET A 1 -10.75 1.00 -8.81
CA MET A 1 -10.08 -0.24 -9.21
C MET A 1 -9.29 -0.80 -8.03
N GLY A 2 -9.60 -1.99 -7.60
CA GLY A 2 -8.93 -2.60 -6.46
C GLY A 2 -7.55 -3.15 -6.79
N TYR A 3 -6.81 -3.52 -5.74
CA TYR A 3 -5.54 -4.22 -5.87
C TYR A 3 -5.77 -5.64 -6.39
N LEU A 4 -4.72 -6.24 -6.98
CA LEU A 4 -4.78 -7.60 -7.51
C LEU A 4 -5.17 -8.60 -6.42
N HIS A 5 -5.99 -9.58 -6.77
CA HIS A 5 -6.26 -10.70 -5.90
C HIS A 5 -4.99 -11.53 -5.71
N ILE A 6 -4.67 -11.84 -4.46
CA ILE A 6 -3.51 -12.66 -4.12
C ILE A 6 -4.00 -13.99 -3.58
N ASP A 7 -3.62 -15.09 -4.24
CA ASP A 7 -3.95 -16.43 -3.78
C ASP A 7 -3.18 -16.77 -2.50
N ASN A 8 -3.75 -17.65 -1.68
CA ASN A 8 -3.05 -18.13 -0.50
C ASN A 8 -1.91 -19.09 -0.88
N LEU A 9 -1.02 -19.38 0.07
CA LEU A 9 0.15 -20.20 -0.15
C LEU A 9 -0.17 -21.61 -0.68
N TYR A 10 -1.30 -22.17 -0.27
CA TYR A 10 -1.67 -23.53 -0.68
C TYR A 10 -2.16 -23.60 -2.13
N LYS A 11 -2.65 -22.50 -2.67
CA LYS A 11 -3.06 -22.39 -4.08
C LYS A 11 -1.93 -21.95 -4.99
N ALA A 12 -1.09 -21.03 -4.52
CA ALA A 12 -0.02 -20.45 -5.31
C ALA A 12 1.31 -20.70 -4.59
N GLN A 13 1.95 -21.82 -4.93
CA GLN A 13 3.18 -22.27 -4.27
C GLN A 13 4.45 -21.85 -5.00
N GLU A 14 4.34 -21.04 -6.04
CA GLU A 14 5.49 -20.57 -6.82
C GLU A 14 6.49 -19.79 -5.98
N ILE A 15 6.03 -19.15 -4.91
CA ILE A 15 6.89 -18.41 -3.97
C ILE A 15 7.95 -19.33 -3.34
N LEU A 16 7.65 -20.62 -3.20
CA LEU A 16 8.57 -21.60 -2.63
C LEU A 16 9.78 -21.90 -3.53
N ALA A 17 9.76 -21.43 -4.78
CA ALA A 17 10.90 -21.51 -5.68
C ALA A 17 12.03 -20.53 -5.30
N PHE A 18 11.76 -19.55 -4.48
CA PHE A 18 12.74 -18.57 -3.99
C PHE A 18 13.22 -18.98 -2.59
N ARG A 19 14.43 -18.57 -2.24
CA ARG A 19 15.00 -18.86 -0.91
C ARG A 19 14.39 -18.02 0.19
N THR A 20 14.10 -16.76 -0.14
CA THR A 20 13.54 -15.79 0.80
C THR A 20 12.42 -15.01 0.12
N CYS A 21 11.57 -14.41 0.92
CA CYS A 21 10.55 -13.48 0.46
C CYS A 21 10.34 -12.42 1.53
N PHE A 22 9.51 -11.43 1.22
CA PHE A 22 9.12 -10.42 2.20
C PHE A 22 7.73 -10.75 2.73
N ALA A 23 7.61 -10.85 4.06
CA ALA A 23 6.34 -10.96 4.74
C ALA A 23 5.91 -9.57 5.19
N LEU A 24 4.70 -9.17 4.81
CA LEU A 24 4.14 -7.87 5.13
C LEU A 24 2.96 -8.04 6.08
N GLU A 25 2.87 -7.13 7.04
CA GLU A 25 1.69 -7.07 7.91
C GLU A 25 0.44 -6.80 7.06
N LYS A 26 -0.59 -7.60 7.28
CA LYS A 26 -1.88 -7.40 6.60
C LYS A 26 -2.82 -6.59 7.46
N ILE A 27 -3.15 -5.40 7.01
CA ILE A 27 -4.14 -4.54 7.65
C ILE A 27 -5.51 -4.79 7.01
N HIS A 28 -6.53 -4.89 7.83
CA HIS A 28 -7.91 -5.07 7.38
C HIS A 28 -8.65 -3.73 7.34
N GLY A 29 -9.00 -3.31 6.16
CA GLY A 29 -9.73 -2.08 5.90
C GLY A 29 -10.39 -2.15 4.55
N THR A 30 -10.31 -1.08 3.78
CA THR A 30 -10.75 -1.05 2.40
C THR A 30 -9.60 -0.67 1.49
N SER A 31 -9.55 -1.26 0.30
CA SER A 31 -8.53 -0.95 -0.69
C SER A 31 -8.54 0.54 -1.03
N ALA A 32 -7.38 1.13 -1.03
CA ALA A 32 -7.21 2.54 -1.33
C ALA A 32 -5.88 2.79 -2.01
N HIS A 33 -5.80 3.86 -2.79
CA HIS A 33 -4.53 4.27 -3.36
C HIS A 33 -4.39 5.78 -3.46
N VAL A 34 -3.13 6.20 -3.39
CA VAL A 34 -2.67 7.56 -3.66
C VAL A 34 -1.81 7.48 -4.90
N GLY A 35 -2.09 8.29 -5.90
CA GLY A 35 -1.42 8.19 -7.19
C GLY A 35 -0.91 9.51 -7.71
N TRP A 36 -0.11 9.40 -8.76
CA TRP A 36 0.44 10.50 -9.53
C TRP A 36 0.25 10.19 -11.00
N SER A 37 -0.39 11.08 -11.73
CA SER A 37 -0.61 10.93 -13.16
C SER A 37 -0.83 12.29 -13.80
N GLY A 38 -0.16 12.54 -14.94
CA GLY A 38 -0.28 13.80 -15.64
C GLY A 38 0.15 15.03 -14.82
N GLY A 39 1.07 14.83 -13.87
CA GLY A 39 1.53 15.89 -13.00
C GLY A 39 0.57 16.26 -11.87
N ALA A 40 -0.39 15.40 -11.55
CA ALA A 40 -1.38 15.63 -10.49
C ALA A 40 -1.50 14.43 -9.57
N VAL A 41 -1.80 14.70 -8.30
CA VAL A 41 -2.09 13.66 -7.30
C VAL A 41 -3.53 13.18 -7.48
N THR A 42 -3.71 11.85 -7.39
CA THR A 42 -5.02 11.21 -7.48
C THR A 42 -5.29 10.40 -6.21
N PHE A 43 -6.56 10.20 -5.88
CA PHE A 43 -6.98 9.46 -4.70
C PHE A 43 -8.11 8.51 -5.05
N PHE A 44 -8.07 7.30 -4.47
CA PHE A 44 -9.12 6.31 -4.58
C PHE A 44 -9.32 5.59 -3.25
N SER A 45 -10.57 5.37 -2.89
CA SER A 45 -10.92 4.52 -1.75
C SER A 45 -12.17 3.72 -2.11
N GLY A 46 -12.11 2.39 -1.90
CA GLY A 46 -13.18 1.50 -2.29
C GLY A 46 -14.41 1.59 -1.40
N GLY A 47 -14.22 1.57 -0.08
CA GLY A 47 -15.31 1.51 0.89
C GLY A 47 -15.47 2.72 1.79
N GLU A 48 -14.68 3.76 1.58
CA GLU A 48 -14.76 5.00 2.35
C GLU A 48 -15.18 6.16 1.44
N SER A 49 -15.76 7.20 2.00
CA SER A 49 -16.11 8.37 1.19
C SER A 49 -14.83 9.04 0.66
N HIS A 50 -14.92 9.50 -0.57
CA HIS A 50 -13.79 10.17 -1.21
C HIS A 50 -13.33 11.40 -0.41
N GLU A 51 -14.26 12.21 0.07
CA GLU A 51 -13.95 13.41 0.85
C GLU A 51 -13.20 13.08 2.14
N ARG A 52 -13.66 12.07 2.88
CA ARG A 52 -13.01 11.65 4.11
C ARG A 52 -11.61 11.10 3.85
N PHE A 53 -11.46 10.31 2.81
CA PHE A 53 -10.16 9.77 2.45
C PHE A 53 -9.18 10.87 2.06
N VAL A 54 -9.57 11.79 1.17
CA VAL A 54 -8.73 12.90 0.73
C VAL A 54 -8.33 13.81 1.91
N SER A 55 -9.21 13.96 2.90
CA SER A 55 -8.93 14.80 4.07
C SER A 55 -7.77 14.29 4.93
N LEU A 56 -7.34 13.04 4.75
CA LEU A 56 -6.19 12.50 5.46
C LEU A 56 -4.86 13.07 4.96
N PHE A 57 -4.84 13.70 3.80
CA PHE A 57 -3.61 14.04 3.10
C PHE A 57 -3.48 15.55 2.90
N ASN A 58 -2.23 16.00 2.85
CA ASN A 58 -1.89 17.33 2.38
C ASN A 58 -1.55 17.21 0.89
N ALA A 59 -2.54 17.41 0.01
CA ALA A 59 -2.37 17.21 -1.42
C ALA A 59 -1.27 18.10 -2.04
N PRO A 60 -1.15 19.40 -1.70
CA PRO A 60 -0.02 20.20 -2.21
C PRO A 60 1.35 19.67 -1.79
N ALA A 61 1.50 19.20 -0.54
CA ALA A 61 2.76 18.62 -0.08
C ALA A 61 3.08 17.31 -0.79
N LEU A 62 2.07 16.46 -1.01
CA LEU A 62 2.24 15.23 -1.79
C LEU A 62 2.66 15.54 -3.23
N ALA A 63 2.01 16.51 -3.88
CA ALA A 63 2.34 16.90 -5.24
C ALA A 63 3.80 17.36 -5.35
N THR A 64 4.27 18.13 -4.37
CA THR A 64 5.67 18.57 -4.32
C THR A 64 6.62 17.37 -4.22
N ARG A 65 6.31 16.41 -3.35
CA ARG A 65 7.14 15.20 -3.17
C ARG A 65 7.16 14.34 -4.42
N PHE A 66 6.01 14.11 -5.04
CA PHE A 66 5.96 13.38 -6.31
C PHE A 66 6.79 14.07 -7.40
N ALA A 67 6.66 15.39 -7.53
CA ALA A 67 7.36 16.15 -8.54
C ALA A 67 8.89 16.16 -8.33
N GLU A 68 9.37 15.91 -7.13
CA GLU A 68 10.80 15.81 -6.85
C GLU A 68 11.42 14.54 -7.45
N ARG A 69 10.64 13.47 -7.65
CA ARG A 69 11.14 12.18 -8.16
C ARG A 69 10.56 11.77 -9.50
N PHE A 70 9.40 12.27 -9.86
CA PHE A 70 8.68 11.83 -11.06
C PHE A 70 8.32 13.00 -11.94
N THR A 71 8.20 12.72 -13.24
CA THR A 71 7.78 13.72 -14.24
C THR A 71 6.28 13.61 -14.49
N VAL A 72 5.74 14.55 -15.28
CA VAL A 72 4.33 14.50 -15.70
C VAL A 72 3.99 13.27 -16.53
N ASP A 73 4.98 12.64 -17.15
CA ASP A 73 4.80 11.44 -17.97
C ASP A 73 4.83 10.14 -17.16
N ASP A 74 5.28 10.21 -15.91
CA ASP A 74 5.31 9.05 -15.03
C ASP A 74 3.93 8.82 -14.40
N ARG A 75 3.56 7.56 -14.25
CA ARG A 75 2.37 7.16 -13.51
C ARG A 75 2.81 6.32 -12.31
N VAL A 76 2.44 6.76 -11.12
CA VAL A 76 2.78 6.11 -9.86
C VAL A 76 1.49 5.81 -9.11
N THR A 77 1.37 4.59 -8.58
CA THR A 77 0.24 4.20 -7.75
C THR A 77 0.78 3.61 -6.44
N VAL A 78 0.48 4.28 -5.33
CA VAL A 78 0.77 3.79 -3.98
C VAL A 78 -0.48 3.08 -3.50
N CYS A 79 -0.40 1.75 -3.40
CA CYS A 79 -1.50 0.89 -2.99
C CYS A 79 -1.44 0.64 -1.49
N GLY A 80 -2.61 0.62 -0.86
CA GLY A 80 -2.70 0.40 0.58
C GLY A 80 -4.12 0.14 1.05
N GLU A 81 -4.30 0.29 2.36
CA GLU A 81 -5.58 0.14 3.03
C GLU A 81 -5.95 1.43 3.75
N ALA A 82 -7.19 1.85 3.58
CA ALA A 82 -7.80 2.83 4.47
C ALA A 82 -8.45 2.03 5.62
N TYR A 83 -8.07 2.34 6.84
CA TYR A 83 -8.49 1.55 8.01
C TYR A 83 -8.74 2.45 9.22
N GLY A 84 -9.33 1.87 10.26
CA GLY A 84 -9.75 2.61 11.44
C GLY A 84 -11.07 3.31 11.21
N GLY A 85 -11.46 4.20 12.11
CA GLY A 85 -12.77 4.84 12.05
C GLY A 85 -13.88 3.80 12.01
N LYS A 86 -14.79 3.92 11.04
CA LYS A 86 -15.88 2.95 10.81
C LYS A 86 -15.59 2.01 9.63
N CYS A 87 -14.39 2.05 9.07
CA CYS A 87 -14.02 1.28 7.90
C CYS A 87 -14.04 -0.22 8.22
N GLN A 88 -14.82 -1.01 7.48
CA GLN A 88 -14.94 -2.46 7.67
C GLN A 88 -15.32 -2.88 9.09
N HIS A 89 -15.96 -1.98 9.87
CA HIS A 89 -16.34 -2.23 11.25
C HIS A 89 -15.17 -2.61 12.18
N MET A 90 -13.96 -2.15 11.86
CA MET A 90 -12.74 -2.47 12.61
C MET A 90 -12.32 -1.36 13.58
N SER A 91 -13.21 -0.41 13.89
CA SER A 91 -12.89 0.73 14.74
C SER A 91 -12.43 0.33 16.15
N LYS A 92 -12.92 -0.79 16.67
CA LYS A 92 -12.49 -1.29 17.99
C LYS A 92 -11.06 -1.83 17.97
N THR A 93 -10.59 -2.28 16.81
CA THR A 93 -9.23 -2.85 16.64
C THR A 93 -8.20 -1.78 16.31
N TYR A 94 -8.55 -0.83 15.42
CA TYR A 94 -7.60 0.16 14.89
C TYR A 94 -7.83 1.57 15.42
N GLY A 95 -8.86 1.77 16.28
CA GLY A 95 -9.23 3.09 16.79
C GLY A 95 -10.28 3.79 15.94
N ALA A 96 -10.73 4.96 16.42
CA ALA A 96 -11.83 5.70 15.81
C ALA A 96 -11.40 6.57 14.61
N ALA A 97 -10.13 6.91 14.48
CA ALA A 97 -9.65 7.77 13.39
C ALA A 97 -9.36 6.96 12.14
N LEU A 98 -9.79 7.47 10.99
CA LEU A 98 -9.43 6.88 9.70
C LEU A 98 -7.94 7.13 9.43
N ARG A 99 -7.26 6.11 8.91
CA ARG A 99 -5.84 6.17 8.55
C ARG A 99 -5.62 5.46 7.22
N PHE A 100 -4.52 5.79 6.57
CA PHE A 100 -4.05 5.11 5.37
C PHE A 100 -2.66 4.52 5.62
N ILE A 101 -2.48 3.26 5.23
CA ILE A 101 -1.18 2.60 5.28
C ILE A 101 -0.91 1.91 3.94
N ALA A 102 0.27 2.13 3.39
CA ALA A 102 0.65 1.57 2.10
C ALA A 102 1.36 0.23 2.26
N PHE A 103 1.27 -0.61 1.24
CA PHE A 103 1.97 -1.90 1.21
C PHE A 103 2.60 -2.22 -0.15
N ASP A 104 2.36 -1.42 -1.18
CA ASP A 104 2.94 -1.65 -2.50
C ASP A 104 2.98 -0.37 -3.33
N VAL A 105 3.89 -0.32 -4.30
CA VAL A 105 4.02 0.81 -5.24
C VAL A 105 4.23 0.28 -6.64
N GLN A 106 3.44 0.79 -7.57
CA GLN A 106 3.59 0.53 -9.01
C GLN A 106 4.05 1.82 -9.70
N VAL A 107 5.11 1.71 -10.51
CA VAL A 107 5.60 2.81 -11.35
C VAL A 107 5.47 2.35 -12.80
N GLY A 108 4.61 3.01 -13.57
CA GLY A 108 4.23 2.51 -14.89
C GLY A 108 3.60 1.13 -14.75
N ASP A 109 4.15 0.13 -15.43
CA ASP A 109 3.70 -1.26 -15.36
C ASP A 109 4.53 -2.11 -14.38
N SER A 110 5.51 -1.53 -13.70
CA SER A 110 6.45 -2.25 -12.85
C SER A 110 6.11 -2.08 -11.37
N TRP A 111 6.11 -3.19 -10.64
CA TRP A 111 5.98 -3.19 -9.19
C TRP A 111 7.36 -3.06 -8.55
N LEU A 112 7.49 -2.16 -7.58
CA LEU A 112 8.74 -2.01 -6.84
C LEU A 112 8.93 -3.19 -5.89
N ALA A 113 10.18 -3.57 -5.64
CA ALA A 113 10.49 -4.50 -4.55
C ALA A 113 10.13 -3.86 -3.22
N VAL A 114 9.82 -4.67 -2.20
CA VAL A 114 9.30 -4.18 -0.92
C VAL A 114 10.18 -3.09 -0.30
N PRO A 115 11.53 -3.23 -0.19
CA PRO A 115 12.34 -2.15 0.39
C PRO A 115 12.29 -0.85 -0.40
N GLN A 116 12.23 -0.91 -1.73
CA GLN A 116 12.12 0.28 -2.58
C GLN A 116 10.75 0.92 -2.47
N ALA A 117 9.69 0.10 -2.39
CA ALA A 117 8.34 0.59 -2.16
C ALA A 117 8.25 1.32 -0.82
N ALA A 118 8.78 0.74 0.24
CA ALA A 118 8.81 1.36 1.57
C ALA A 118 9.55 2.70 1.56
N GLU A 119 10.70 2.76 0.91
CA GLU A 119 11.48 4.00 0.80
C GLU A 119 10.71 5.08 0.03
N CYS A 120 10.08 4.72 -1.07
CA CYS A 120 9.26 5.63 -1.87
C CYS A 120 8.11 6.20 -1.05
N VAL A 121 7.38 5.34 -0.34
CA VAL A 121 6.24 5.73 0.50
C VAL A 121 6.69 6.67 1.61
N GLN A 122 7.79 6.36 2.27
CA GLN A 122 8.34 7.21 3.34
C GLN A 122 8.81 8.56 2.79
N PHE A 123 9.41 8.59 1.61
CA PHE A 123 9.77 9.83 0.94
C PHE A 123 8.55 10.71 0.69
N LEU A 124 7.42 10.12 0.34
CA LEU A 124 6.16 10.85 0.14
C LEU A 124 5.53 11.32 1.45
N GLY A 125 6.09 10.94 2.60
CA GLY A 125 5.54 11.27 3.91
C GLY A 125 4.36 10.40 4.32
N LEU A 126 4.21 9.24 3.69
CA LEU A 126 3.16 8.27 3.99
C LEU A 126 3.70 7.12 4.83
N GLU A 127 2.79 6.35 5.43
CA GLU A 127 3.12 5.20 6.26
C GLU A 127 3.13 3.92 5.41
N PHE A 128 4.13 3.06 5.63
CA PHE A 128 4.24 1.75 5.00
C PHE A 128 4.11 0.66 6.06
N VAL A 129 3.48 -0.47 5.71
CA VAL A 129 3.30 -1.61 6.63
C VAL A 129 4.64 -2.15 7.11
N ASP A 130 4.64 -2.75 8.29
CA ASP A 130 5.79 -3.48 8.78
C ASP A 130 6.04 -4.71 7.90
N TYR A 131 7.31 -5.00 7.65
CA TYR A 131 7.69 -6.16 6.85
C TYR A 131 9.01 -6.73 7.34
N ALA A 132 9.24 -8.01 7.00
CA ALA A 132 10.48 -8.70 7.29
C ALA A 132 10.84 -9.62 6.12
N GLU A 133 12.14 -9.79 5.88
CA GLU A 133 12.61 -10.83 4.97
C GLU A 133 12.64 -12.15 5.72
N VAL A 134 11.99 -13.16 5.15
CA VAL A 134 11.82 -14.47 5.79
C VAL A 134 12.19 -15.59 4.82
N SER A 135 12.53 -16.77 5.40
CA SER A 135 12.72 -17.99 4.62
C SER A 135 11.39 -18.41 3.97
N THR A 136 11.48 -18.92 2.74
CA THR A 136 10.30 -19.35 1.98
C THR A 136 9.88 -20.80 2.27
N ASP A 137 10.18 -21.33 3.45
CA ASP A 137 9.60 -22.60 3.87
C ASP A 137 8.24 -22.39 4.55
N VAL A 138 7.39 -23.41 4.51
CA VAL A 138 6.01 -23.30 5.02
C VAL A 138 5.99 -22.98 6.52
N ALA A 139 6.89 -23.56 7.30
CA ALA A 139 6.94 -23.33 8.74
C ALA A 139 7.31 -21.88 9.06
N ALA A 140 8.28 -21.29 8.35
CA ALA A 140 8.66 -19.89 8.53
C ALA A 140 7.53 -18.95 8.11
N LEU A 141 6.85 -19.23 6.99
CA LEU A 141 5.75 -18.39 6.50
C LEU A 141 4.53 -18.45 7.42
N ASP A 142 4.25 -19.62 8.02
CA ASP A 142 3.15 -19.76 8.97
C ASP A 142 3.43 -19.06 10.31
N ALA A 143 4.70 -18.83 10.65
CA ALA A 143 5.09 -18.16 11.89
C ALA A 143 4.94 -16.62 11.84
N GLU A 144 4.87 -16.02 10.65
CA GLU A 144 4.67 -14.58 10.42
C GLU A 144 3.19 -14.25 10.26
#